data_aec0d77233fe3ec4b0079055027585f1
#
_entry.id   aec0d77233fe3ec4b0079055027585f1
#
_cell.length_a   1.000
_cell.length_b   1.000
_cell.length_c   1.000
_cell.angle_alpha   90.00
_cell.angle_beta   90.00
_cell.angle_gamma   90.00
#
_symmetry.space_group_name_H-M   'P 1'
#
loop_
_entity.id
_entity.type
_entity.pdbx_description
1 polymer ?
#
loop_
_entity_poly.entity_id
_entity_poly.type
_entity_poly.pdbx_seq_one_letter_code
_entity_poly.pdbx_strand_id
1 'polypeptide(L)'
;RNQHGDEGRAGGHGSFLDDMGSATDLGRRAAQAVLRASDGRGPPTALTAAILAHLHVESEAPLPALLGARGDERTRTAQLAPVVTAAAEQGDQVSLDILKDAAAALAPSALAVANRLGLKKPTIVAVGGLVASSPLYRDILHAALLRLIEDASVQGPVHSSAYGAALLALR
;
A
#
# COMPACT_ATOMS: atom_id res chain seq x y z
N ARG A 1 9.44 -3.61 -18.65
CA ARG A 1 9.89 -3.68 -20.05
C ARG A 1 11.28 -4.29 -20.09
N ASN A 2 11.52 -5.24 -21.01
CA ASN A 2 12.84 -5.84 -21.22
C ASN A 2 13.62 -5.10 -22.34
N GLN A 3 14.86 -5.54 -22.60
CA GLN A 3 15.73 -4.97 -23.65
C GLN A 3 15.19 -5.14 -25.08
N HIS A 4 14.25 -6.05 -25.29
CA HIS A 4 13.59 -6.28 -26.59
C HIS A 4 12.34 -5.41 -26.78
N GLY A 5 11.97 -4.65 -25.74
CA GLY A 5 10.78 -3.81 -25.74
C GLY A 5 9.51 -4.51 -25.26
N ASP A 6 9.57 -5.79 -24.89
CA ASP A 6 8.40 -6.51 -24.39
C ASP A 6 7.94 -5.94 -23.06
N GLU A 7 6.63 -5.92 -22.85
CA GLU A 7 5.97 -5.41 -21.66
C GLU A 7 5.14 -6.50 -20.99
N GLY A 8 4.99 -6.39 -19.68
CA GLY A 8 4.18 -7.31 -18.89
C GLY A 8 3.49 -6.57 -17.75
N ARG A 9 2.34 -7.09 -17.35
CA ARG A 9 1.58 -6.60 -16.20
C ARG A 9 1.22 -7.77 -15.30
N ALA A 10 1.27 -7.54 -13.98
CA ALA A 10 0.74 -8.44 -12.95
C ALA A 10 0.06 -7.59 -11.87
N GLY A 11 -1.10 -8.02 -11.43
CA GLY A 11 -1.90 -7.32 -10.43
C GLY A 11 -2.65 -6.10 -10.96
N GLY A 12 -3.35 -5.42 -10.05
CA GLY A 12 -4.14 -4.22 -10.34
C GLY A 12 -5.41 -4.51 -11.15
N HIS A 13 -6.09 -5.64 -10.84
CA HIS A 13 -7.36 -6.04 -11.48
C HIS A 13 -8.61 -5.40 -10.87
N GLY A 14 -8.43 -4.28 -10.16
CA GLY A 14 -9.52 -3.48 -9.58
C GLY A 14 -9.66 -3.66 -8.08
N SER A 15 -10.28 -2.68 -7.44
CA SER A 15 -10.35 -2.54 -5.97
C SER A 15 -11.09 -3.68 -5.26
N PHE A 16 -11.96 -4.38 -5.97
CA PHE A 16 -12.72 -5.50 -5.40
C PHE A 16 -11.94 -6.82 -5.43
N LEU A 17 -11.18 -7.08 -6.51
CA LEU A 17 -10.55 -8.37 -6.74
C LEU A 17 -9.06 -8.39 -6.38
N ASP A 18 -8.36 -7.27 -6.58
CA ASP A 18 -6.90 -7.26 -6.53
C ASP A 18 -6.36 -5.84 -6.27
N ASP A 19 -6.57 -5.36 -5.06
CA ASP A 19 -6.11 -4.04 -4.59
C ASP A 19 -5.21 -4.16 -3.35
N MET A 20 -4.71 -5.35 -3.09
CA MET A 20 -3.87 -5.63 -1.92
C MET A 20 -2.61 -4.75 -1.93
N GLY A 21 -2.30 -4.16 -0.78
CA GLY A 21 -1.17 -3.25 -0.62
C GLY A 21 -1.44 -1.83 -1.08
N SER A 22 -2.64 -1.49 -1.56
CA SER A 22 -3.03 -0.12 -1.87
C SER A 22 -3.35 0.70 -0.61
N ALA A 23 -3.40 2.03 -0.73
CA ALA A 23 -3.85 2.90 0.35
C ALA A 23 -5.26 2.55 0.84
N THR A 24 -6.16 2.14 -0.08
CA THR A 24 -7.50 1.66 0.25
C THR A 24 -7.45 0.36 1.06
N ASP A 25 -6.59 -0.59 0.69
CA ASP A 25 -6.42 -1.84 1.44
C ASP A 25 -5.86 -1.58 2.85
N LEU A 26 -4.87 -0.70 2.98
CA LEU A 26 -4.33 -0.31 4.29
C LEU A 26 -5.42 0.28 5.18
N GLY A 27 -6.16 1.26 4.68
CA GLY A 27 -7.22 1.91 5.44
C GLY A 27 -8.35 0.96 5.83
N ARG A 28 -8.72 0.04 4.93
CA ARG A 28 -9.72 -1.00 5.23
C ARG A 28 -9.24 -1.93 6.34
N ARG A 29 -7.99 -2.41 6.29
CA ARG A 29 -7.40 -3.27 7.33
C ARG A 29 -7.29 -2.54 8.66
N ALA A 30 -6.93 -1.25 8.64
CA ALA A 30 -6.88 -0.44 9.84
C ALA A 30 -8.25 -0.29 10.50
N ALA A 31 -9.29 0.05 9.73
CA ALA A 31 -10.66 0.11 10.24
C ALA A 31 -11.13 -1.25 10.79
N GLN A 32 -10.82 -2.35 10.09
CA GLN A 32 -11.10 -3.70 10.59
C GLN A 32 -10.37 -4.02 11.89
N ALA A 33 -9.11 -3.60 12.03
CA ALA A 33 -8.34 -3.81 13.25
C ALA A 33 -8.95 -3.04 14.44
N VAL A 34 -9.38 -1.80 14.22
CA VAL A 34 -10.07 -0.97 15.24
C VAL A 34 -11.37 -1.65 15.69
N LEU A 35 -12.21 -2.10 14.76
CA LEU A 35 -13.46 -2.79 15.09
C LEU A 35 -13.21 -4.12 15.82
N ARG A 36 -12.17 -4.86 15.44
CA ARG A 36 -11.80 -6.11 16.12
C ARG A 36 -11.24 -5.86 17.53
N ALA A 37 -10.49 -4.79 17.72
CA ALA A 37 -10.03 -4.40 19.04
C ALA A 37 -11.20 -4.00 19.96
N SER A 38 -12.16 -3.25 19.43
CA SER A 38 -13.35 -2.80 20.16
C SER A 38 -14.25 -3.95 20.62
N ASP A 39 -14.41 -5.00 19.83
CA ASP A 39 -15.25 -6.16 20.17
C ASP A 39 -14.48 -7.36 20.76
N GLY A 40 -13.19 -7.19 21.07
CA GLY A 40 -12.35 -8.21 21.71
C GLY A 40 -11.85 -9.33 20.81
N ARG A 41 -12.02 -9.22 19.48
CA ARG A 41 -11.51 -10.20 18.50
C ARG A 41 -10.08 -9.91 18.02
N GLY A 42 -9.48 -8.81 18.43
CA GLY A 42 -8.15 -8.39 18.05
C GLY A 42 -7.41 -7.69 19.18
N PRO A 43 -6.08 -7.50 19.05
CA PRO A 43 -5.30 -6.80 20.04
C PRO A 43 -5.64 -5.31 20.09
N PRO A 44 -5.42 -4.65 21.24
CA PRO A 44 -5.46 -3.19 21.34
C PRO A 44 -4.47 -2.57 20.35
N THR A 45 -4.82 -1.40 19.79
CA THR A 45 -3.99 -0.68 18.83
C THR A 45 -4.14 0.83 18.99
N ALA A 46 -3.07 1.57 18.76
CA ALA A 46 -3.08 3.02 18.71
C ALA A 46 -3.94 3.57 17.55
N LEU A 47 -4.23 2.73 16.54
CA LEU A 47 -5.12 3.09 15.44
C LEU A 47 -6.51 3.50 15.91
N THR A 48 -7.01 2.94 17.04
CA THR A 48 -8.34 3.29 17.54
C THR A 48 -8.44 4.79 17.78
N ALA A 49 -7.61 5.34 18.67
CA ALA A 49 -7.63 6.77 18.95
C ALA A 49 -7.29 7.62 17.72
N ALA A 50 -6.31 7.18 16.92
CA ALA A 50 -5.84 7.92 15.75
C ALA A 50 -6.92 8.03 14.66
N ILE A 51 -7.64 6.95 14.36
CA ILE A 51 -8.72 6.92 13.35
C ILE A 51 -9.93 7.71 13.83
N LEU A 52 -10.33 7.56 15.10
CA LEU A 52 -11.44 8.33 15.65
C LEU A 52 -11.16 9.83 15.58
N ALA A 53 -9.96 10.26 15.95
CA ALA A 53 -9.53 11.66 15.84
C ALA A 53 -9.51 12.14 14.37
N HIS A 54 -8.98 11.34 13.45
CA HIS A 54 -8.91 11.68 12.03
C HIS A 54 -10.29 11.85 11.39
N LEU A 55 -11.25 11.01 11.78
CA LEU A 55 -12.63 11.05 11.25
C LEU A 55 -13.57 11.96 12.06
N HIS A 56 -13.06 12.59 13.13
CA HIS A 56 -13.85 13.45 14.02
C HIS A 56 -15.09 12.75 14.62
N VAL A 57 -14.92 11.51 15.08
CA VAL A 57 -15.96 10.70 15.73
C VAL A 57 -15.54 10.30 17.14
N GLU A 58 -16.51 10.11 18.03
CA GLU A 58 -16.26 9.81 19.45
C GLU A 58 -16.16 8.29 19.74
N SER A 59 -16.59 7.44 18.80
CA SER A 59 -16.58 5.99 18.96
C SER A 59 -16.48 5.27 17.62
N GLU A 60 -16.27 3.96 17.65
CA GLU A 60 -16.12 3.11 16.47
C GLU A 60 -17.46 2.80 15.76
N ALA A 61 -18.58 2.99 16.46
CA ALA A 61 -19.91 2.63 15.95
C ALA A 61 -20.25 3.23 14.56
N PRO A 62 -19.90 4.49 14.23
CA PRO A 62 -20.19 5.05 12.90
C PRO A 62 -19.24 4.60 11.79
N LEU A 63 -18.09 3.95 12.09
CA LEU A 63 -17.08 3.60 11.09
C LEU A 63 -17.63 2.79 9.89
N PRO A 64 -18.46 1.74 10.09
CA PRO A 64 -19.00 0.98 8.97
C PRO A 64 -19.85 1.83 8.01
N ALA A 65 -20.65 2.76 8.54
CA ALA A 65 -21.48 3.64 7.74
C ALA A 65 -20.64 4.71 7.01
N LEU A 66 -19.68 5.31 7.72
CA LEU A 66 -18.79 6.35 7.17
C LEU A 66 -17.90 5.83 6.06
N LEU A 67 -17.27 4.66 6.26
CA LEU A 67 -16.31 4.10 5.30
C LEU A 67 -16.99 3.28 4.20
N GLY A 68 -18.19 2.72 4.46
CA GLY A 68 -18.95 1.92 3.50
C GLY A 68 -19.97 2.70 2.67
N ALA A 69 -20.09 4.02 2.85
CA ALA A 69 -21.03 4.83 2.07
C ALA A 69 -20.70 4.80 0.58
N ARG A 70 -21.68 4.42 -0.24
CA ARG A 70 -21.53 4.24 -1.69
C ARG A 70 -21.01 5.51 -2.37
N GLY A 71 -20.14 5.32 -3.35
CA GLY A 71 -19.59 6.37 -4.21
C GLY A 71 -18.23 6.90 -3.81
N ASP A 72 -17.95 7.00 -2.48
CA ASP A 72 -16.70 7.57 -1.96
C ASP A 72 -15.93 6.62 -1.03
N GLU A 73 -16.40 5.38 -0.84
CA GLU A 73 -15.80 4.41 0.07
C GLU A 73 -14.31 4.21 -0.15
N ARG A 74 -13.89 4.18 -1.41
CA ARG A 74 -12.49 4.01 -1.78
C ARG A 74 -11.64 5.18 -1.32
N THR A 75 -12.08 6.40 -1.60
CA THR A 75 -11.36 7.63 -1.25
C THR A 75 -11.28 7.80 0.25
N ARG A 76 -12.41 7.63 0.96
CA ARG A 76 -12.46 7.76 2.42
C ARG A 76 -11.57 6.73 3.11
N THR A 77 -11.60 5.49 2.65
CA THR A 77 -10.78 4.43 3.21
C THR A 77 -9.29 4.69 2.93
N ALA A 78 -8.92 5.13 1.73
CA ALA A 78 -7.55 5.45 1.37
C ALA A 78 -6.95 6.60 2.21
N GLN A 79 -7.78 7.54 2.68
CA GLN A 79 -7.36 8.64 3.57
C GLN A 79 -6.86 8.16 4.95
N LEU A 80 -7.15 6.92 5.34
CA LEU A 80 -6.63 6.34 6.58
C LEU A 80 -5.19 5.82 6.44
N ALA A 81 -4.67 5.64 5.23
CA ALA A 81 -3.31 5.12 5.04
C ALA A 81 -2.20 5.96 5.71
N PRO A 82 -2.23 7.31 5.69
CA PRO A 82 -1.30 8.13 6.47
C PRO A 82 -1.41 7.91 7.98
N VAL A 83 -2.60 7.62 8.50
CA VAL A 83 -2.81 7.32 9.92
C VAL A 83 -2.12 6.00 10.28
N VAL A 84 -2.20 4.99 9.40
CA VAL A 84 -1.52 3.71 9.59
C VAL A 84 0.00 3.89 9.61
N THR A 85 0.56 4.65 8.66
CA THR A 85 2.01 4.87 8.62
C THR A 85 2.50 5.64 9.84
N ALA A 86 1.78 6.67 10.28
CA ALA A 86 2.12 7.45 11.47
C ALA A 86 2.06 6.61 12.75
N ALA A 87 1.06 5.75 12.91
CA ALA A 87 0.96 4.85 14.05
C ALA A 87 2.09 3.78 14.04
N ALA A 88 2.43 3.26 12.87
CA ALA A 88 3.55 2.32 12.71
C ALA A 88 4.90 2.97 13.07
N GLU A 89 5.13 4.21 12.66
CA GLU A 89 6.33 4.99 13.01
C GLU A 89 6.45 5.26 14.53
N GLN A 90 5.31 5.26 15.24
CA GLN A 90 5.24 5.35 16.70
C GLN A 90 5.33 3.99 17.40
N GLY A 91 5.52 2.90 16.66
CA GLY A 91 5.72 1.56 17.19
C GLY A 91 4.45 0.74 17.40
N ASP A 92 3.28 1.17 16.87
CA ASP A 92 2.07 0.34 16.93
C ASP A 92 2.24 -0.94 16.10
N GLN A 93 2.22 -2.09 16.79
CA GLN A 93 2.50 -3.38 16.17
C GLN A 93 1.46 -3.76 15.11
N VAL A 94 0.19 -3.45 15.34
CA VAL A 94 -0.90 -3.73 14.38
C VAL A 94 -0.68 -2.98 13.07
N SER A 95 -0.30 -1.72 13.17
CA SER A 95 0.03 -0.88 12.02
C SER A 95 1.27 -1.40 11.27
N LEU A 96 2.32 -1.79 11.99
CA LEU A 96 3.51 -2.40 11.40
C LEU A 96 3.18 -3.68 10.63
N ASP A 97 2.32 -4.54 11.19
CA ASP A 97 1.92 -5.78 10.55
C ASP A 97 1.08 -5.51 9.30
N ILE A 98 0.18 -4.51 9.33
CA ILE A 98 -0.56 -4.06 8.14
C ILE A 98 0.39 -3.62 7.02
N LEU A 99 1.44 -2.83 7.35
CA LEU A 99 2.42 -2.38 6.35
C LEU A 99 3.26 -3.53 5.77
N LYS A 100 3.68 -4.47 6.61
CA LYS A 100 4.44 -5.66 6.18
C LYS A 100 3.61 -6.56 5.27
N ASP A 101 2.35 -6.83 5.64
CA ASP A 101 1.44 -7.62 4.82
C ASP A 101 1.17 -6.96 3.46
N ALA A 102 0.99 -5.63 3.46
CA ALA A 102 0.81 -4.86 2.23
C ALA A 102 2.02 -4.98 1.29
N ALA A 103 3.22 -4.85 1.81
CA ALA A 103 4.45 -5.01 1.04
C ALA A 103 4.63 -6.44 0.55
N ALA A 104 4.33 -7.44 1.39
CA ALA A 104 4.38 -8.85 1.03
C ALA A 104 3.38 -9.22 -0.07
N ALA A 105 2.22 -8.55 -0.11
CA ALA A 105 1.22 -8.75 -1.16
C ALA A 105 1.62 -8.13 -2.51
N LEU A 106 2.39 -7.04 -2.51
CA LEU A 106 2.84 -6.37 -3.74
C LEU A 106 4.06 -7.05 -4.39
N ALA A 107 4.98 -7.57 -3.59
CA ALA A 107 6.25 -8.13 -4.08
C ALA A 107 6.08 -9.28 -5.09
N PRO A 108 5.12 -10.22 -4.95
CA PRO A 108 4.88 -11.27 -5.95
C PRO A 108 4.51 -10.75 -7.34
N SER A 109 3.84 -9.60 -7.44
CA SER A 109 3.51 -8.99 -8.73
C SER A 109 4.76 -8.56 -9.49
N ALA A 110 5.75 -7.99 -8.79
CA ALA A 110 7.04 -7.64 -9.39
C ALA A 110 7.81 -8.89 -9.85
N LEU A 111 7.83 -9.94 -9.03
CA LEU A 111 8.45 -11.22 -9.38
C LEU A 111 7.78 -11.85 -10.62
N ALA A 112 6.45 -11.85 -10.68
CA ALA A 112 5.71 -12.41 -11.81
C ALA A 112 6.05 -11.69 -13.13
N VAL A 113 6.18 -10.36 -13.12
CA VAL A 113 6.60 -9.58 -14.29
C VAL A 113 8.06 -9.87 -14.64
N ALA A 114 8.96 -9.91 -13.65
CA ALA A 114 10.38 -10.22 -13.88
C ALA A 114 10.55 -11.58 -14.54
N ASN A 115 9.86 -12.61 -14.04
CA ASN A 115 9.90 -13.97 -14.60
C ASN A 115 9.34 -14.02 -16.03
N ARG A 116 8.17 -13.40 -16.27
CA ARG A 116 7.54 -13.35 -17.60
C ARG A 116 8.43 -12.71 -18.66
N LEU A 117 9.18 -11.67 -18.27
CA LEU A 117 10.05 -10.91 -19.18
C LEU A 117 11.51 -11.40 -19.18
N GLY A 118 11.83 -12.47 -18.45
CA GLY A 118 13.17 -13.03 -18.37
C GLY A 118 14.22 -12.09 -17.75
N LEU A 119 13.79 -11.18 -16.84
CA LEU A 119 14.67 -10.20 -16.20
C LEU A 119 15.41 -10.86 -15.03
N LYS A 120 16.73 -11.05 -15.17
CA LYS A 120 17.56 -11.64 -14.12
C LYS A 120 17.93 -10.66 -13.02
N LYS A 121 18.16 -9.40 -13.37
CA LYS A 121 18.53 -8.30 -12.48
C LYS A 121 17.63 -7.09 -12.74
N PRO A 122 16.34 -7.16 -12.38
CA PRO A 122 15.42 -6.08 -12.71
C PRO A 122 15.72 -4.81 -11.92
N THR A 123 15.58 -3.67 -12.57
CA THR A 123 15.42 -2.38 -11.87
C THR A 123 13.94 -2.17 -11.57
N ILE A 124 13.60 -2.07 -10.30
CA ILE A 124 12.23 -1.85 -9.81
C ILE A 124 12.14 -0.41 -9.34
N VAL A 125 11.20 0.34 -9.91
CA VAL A 125 10.92 1.71 -9.48
C VAL A 125 9.61 1.73 -8.71
N ALA A 126 9.68 1.95 -7.41
CA ALA A 126 8.50 2.06 -6.55
C ALA A 126 7.92 3.47 -6.62
N VAL A 127 6.66 3.59 -7.06
CA VAL A 127 5.97 4.86 -7.20
C VAL A 127 4.62 4.84 -6.47
N GLY A 128 4.17 6.01 -6.01
CA GLY A 128 2.87 6.17 -5.35
C GLY A 128 2.96 7.05 -4.11
N GLY A 129 1.82 7.57 -3.68
CA GLY A 129 1.74 8.49 -2.54
C GLY A 129 2.28 7.89 -1.25
N LEU A 130 1.94 6.64 -0.97
CA LEU A 130 2.38 5.94 0.24
C LEU A 130 3.90 5.76 0.30
N VAL A 131 4.51 5.32 -0.79
CA VAL A 131 5.98 5.16 -0.90
C VAL A 131 6.70 6.51 -0.80
N ALA A 132 6.09 7.56 -1.37
CA ALA A 132 6.66 8.92 -1.34
C ALA A 132 6.59 9.56 0.05
N SER A 133 5.50 9.31 0.81
CA SER A 133 5.23 9.98 2.09
C SER A 133 5.78 9.24 3.32
N SER A 134 5.99 7.91 3.25
CA SER A 134 6.47 7.11 4.39
C SER A 134 7.80 6.42 4.10
N PRO A 135 8.92 6.92 4.66
CA PRO A 135 10.21 6.23 4.61
C PRO A 135 10.13 4.80 5.17
N LEU A 136 9.43 4.61 6.29
CA LEU A 136 9.24 3.31 6.91
C LEU A 136 8.59 2.30 5.94
N TYR A 137 7.49 2.69 5.28
CA TYR A 137 6.83 1.81 4.32
C TYR A 137 7.72 1.50 3.11
N ARG A 138 8.45 2.49 2.62
CA ARG A 138 9.42 2.31 1.53
C ARG A 138 10.48 1.27 1.89
N ASP A 139 11.02 1.31 3.10
CA ASP A 139 12.04 0.37 3.56
C ASP A 139 11.46 -1.05 3.73
N ILE A 140 10.24 -1.17 4.25
CA ILE A 140 9.50 -2.44 4.35
C ILE A 140 9.24 -3.04 2.96
N LEU A 141 8.79 -2.22 2.00
CA LEU A 141 8.54 -2.68 0.63
C LEU A 141 9.85 -3.08 -0.07
N HIS A 142 10.91 -2.29 0.12
CA HIS A 142 12.23 -2.61 -0.40
C HIS A 142 12.71 -3.98 0.10
N ALA A 143 12.65 -4.21 1.41
CA ALA A 143 13.02 -5.49 2.01
C ALA A 143 12.16 -6.65 1.49
N ALA A 144 10.84 -6.45 1.30
CA ALA A 144 9.95 -7.47 0.76
C ALA A 144 10.28 -7.83 -0.69
N LEU A 145 10.61 -6.83 -1.52
CA LEU A 145 11.03 -7.04 -2.91
C LEU A 145 12.35 -7.80 -3.01
N LEU A 146 13.38 -7.39 -2.27
CA LEU A 146 14.70 -8.04 -2.28
C LEU A 146 14.65 -9.47 -1.75
N ARG A 147 13.72 -9.79 -0.85
CA ARG A 147 13.53 -11.16 -0.35
C ARG A 147 13.04 -12.12 -1.42
N LEU A 148 12.30 -11.65 -2.42
CA LEU A 148 11.78 -12.46 -3.53
C LEU A 148 12.63 -12.37 -4.80
N ILE A 149 13.33 -11.24 -4.99
CA ILE A 149 14.12 -10.96 -6.20
C ILE A 149 15.48 -10.45 -5.72
N GLU A 150 16.35 -11.38 -5.33
CA GLU A 150 17.62 -11.12 -4.64
C GLU A 150 18.54 -10.15 -5.41
N ASP A 151 18.59 -10.27 -6.73
CA ASP A 151 19.43 -9.44 -7.61
C ASP A 151 18.72 -8.15 -8.10
N ALA A 152 17.55 -7.79 -7.56
CA ALA A 152 16.87 -6.58 -7.99
C ALA A 152 17.55 -5.31 -7.48
N SER A 153 17.50 -4.25 -8.29
CA SER A 153 17.79 -2.89 -7.84
C SER A 153 16.46 -2.16 -7.61
N VAL A 154 16.17 -1.81 -6.37
CA VAL A 154 14.94 -1.07 -6.02
C VAL A 154 15.28 0.39 -5.79
N GLN A 155 14.58 1.30 -6.48
CA GLN A 155 14.86 2.73 -6.42
C GLN A 155 13.57 3.57 -6.50
N GLY A 156 13.67 4.82 -6.08
CA GLY A 156 12.60 5.80 -6.25
C GLY A 156 12.55 6.36 -7.68
N PRO A 157 11.46 7.05 -8.06
CA PRO A 157 11.35 7.70 -9.35
C PRO A 157 12.32 8.89 -9.46
N VAL A 158 12.97 9.02 -10.63
CA VAL A 158 13.84 10.18 -10.95
C VAL A 158 13.01 11.44 -11.21
N HIS A 159 11.83 11.28 -11.78
CA HIS A 159 10.91 12.36 -12.14
C HIS A 159 9.48 12.04 -11.67
N SER A 160 8.63 13.07 -11.65
CA SER A 160 7.20 12.88 -11.33
C SER A 160 6.48 12.04 -12.39
N SER A 161 5.38 11.40 -11.99
CA SER A 161 4.54 10.63 -12.92
C SER A 161 3.98 11.49 -14.07
N ALA A 162 3.69 12.77 -13.82
CA ALA A 162 3.26 13.71 -14.84
C ALA A 162 4.35 13.97 -15.90
N TYR A 163 5.60 14.11 -15.47
CA TYR A 163 6.74 14.25 -16.39
C TYR A 163 6.90 12.99 -17.25
N GLY A 164 6.81 11.81 -16.64
CA GLY A 164 6.86 10.54 -17.37
C GLY A 164 5.75 10.39 -18.41
N ALA A 165 4.52 10.80 -18.05
CA ALA A 165 3.38 10.80 -18.97
C ALA A 165 3.61 11.76 -20.15
N ALA A 166 4.14 12.97 -19.92
CA ALA A 166 4.48 13.90 -20.99
C ALA A 166 5.54 13.34 -21.95
N LEU A 167 6.57 12.67 -21.44
CA LEU A 167 7.57 12.01 -22.28
C LEU A 167 6.97 10.88 -23.14
N LEU A 168 5.99 10.13 -22.62
CA LEU A 168 5.31 9.08 -23.37
C LEU A 168 4.43 9.64 -24.48
N ALA A 169 3.81 10.82 -24.27
CA ALA A 169 2.99 11.47 -25.25
C ALA A 169 3.79 12.12 -26.42
N LEU A 170 5.09 12.30 -26.25
CA LEU A 170 5.99 12.86 -27.28
C LEU A 170 6.64 11.78 -28.17
N ARG A 171 6.34 10.51 -27.92
CA ARG A 171 6.79 9.36 -28.73
C ARG A 171 5.76 8.94 -29.74
#